data_5e1fce08da0b3f4404df9c45be537ec9
#
_entry.id   5e1fce08da0b3f4404df9c45be537ec9
#
_cell.length_a   1.000
_cell.length_b   1.000
_cell.length_c   1.000
_cell.angle_alpha   90.00
_cell.angle_beta   90.00
_cell.angle_gamma   90.00
#
_symmetry.space_group_name_H-M   'P 1'
#
loop_
_entity.id
_entity.type
_entity.pdbx_description
1 polymer ?
#
loop_
_entity_poly.entity_id
_entity_poly.type
_entity_poly.pdbx_seq_one_letter_code
_entity_poly.pdbx_strand_id
1 'polypeptide(L)'
;MADYDVLIIGSGFGGSVSALRLTEKGYRVGVLEAGRRFADDEFAKTSWRLREFLWAPRLGCYGIQRIHLLRNVMILAGAGVGGGSLNYANTLYIPPDPFFNDQQWSHITDWRAELMPHYDQAQRMLGVVKNPTFTDADRLMKEVADEMGVGNTFTPTPVGVFFGPDGQKTPGKTVPDPYFGGAGPARTGCIECGECMTGCRHGAKNTLVKNYLALAEKAGAQVIPMTTVTGVQQRADGVWN
;
A
#
# COMPACT_ATOMS: atom_id res chain seq x y z
N MET A 1 -1.71 22.00 26.50
CA MET A 1 -2.47 21.88 25.23
C MET A 1 -1.98 20.60 24.57
N ALA A 2 -2.86 19.76 24.02
CA ALA A 2 -2.43 18.54 23.33
C ALA A 2 -1.66 18.91 22.05
N ASP A 3 -0.58 18.17 21.73
CA ASP A 3 0.23 18.44 20.53
C ASP A 3 -0.56 18.15 19.24
N TYR A 4 -1.45 17.14 19.29
CA TYR A 4 -2.31 16.71 18.20
C TYR A 4 -3.76 16.59 18.67
N ASP A 5 -4.69 16.76 17.74
CA ASP A 5 -6.11 16.47 17.99
C ASP A 5 -6.37 14.96 17.80
N VAL A 6 -5.61 14.32 16.90
CA VAL A 6 -5.69 12.88 16.64
C VAL A 6 -4.29 12.30 16.48
N LEU A 7 -4.03 11.19 17.19
CA LEU A 7 -2.87 10.33 16.98
C LEU A 7 -3.28 9.03 16.32
N ILE A 8 -2.59 8.68 15.24
CA ILE A 8 -2.79 7.45 14.48
C ILE A 8 -1.61 6.52 14.71
N ILE A 9 -1.89 5.29 15.10
CA ILE A 9 -0.87 4.26 15.33
C ILE A 9 -0.71 3.42 14.06
N GLY A 10 0.43 3.58 13.40
CA GLY A 10 0.77 2.91 12.16
C GLY A 10 0.36 3.70 10.90
N SER A 11 1.28 3.73 9.93
CA SER A 11 1.14 4.45 8.65
C SER A 11 0.74 3.54 7.48
N GLY A 12 0.21 2.35 7.77
CA GLY A 12 -0.30 1.42 6.76
C GLY A 12 -1.57 1.90 6.06
N PHE A 13 -2.27 1.01 5.33
CA PHE A 13 -3.45 1.38 4.53
C PHE A 13 -4.51 2.13 5.35
N GLY A 14 -4.97 1.59 6.48
CA GLY A 14 -5.98 2.25 7.31
C GLY A 14 -5.49 3.57 7.90
N GLY A 15 -4.27 3.58 8.46
CA GLY A 15 -3.71 4.78 9.08
C GLY A 15 -3.49 5.93 8.09
N SER A 16 -3.02 5.63 6.87
CA SER A 16 -2.78 6.64 5.84
C SER A 16 -4.07 7.26 5.31
N VAL A 17 -5.12 6.46 5.12
CA VAL A 17 -6.45 6.96 4.73
C VAL A 17 -7.02 7.84 5.82
N SER A 18 -6.97 7.39 7.08
CA SER A 18 -7.43 8.16 8.24
C SER A 18 -6.66 9.47 8.38
N ALA A 19 -5.32 9.43 8.19
CA ALA A 19 -4.49 10.63 8.26
C ALA A 19 -4.96 11.69 7.25
N LEU A 20 -5.10 11.31 5.97
CA LEU A 20 -5.56 12.25 4.95
C LEU A 20 -6.96 12.79 5.27
N ARG A 21 -7.93 11.91 5.55
CA ARG A 21 -9.33 12.32 5.75
C ARG A 21 -9.52 13.21 6.98
N LEU A 22 -8.76 12.97 8.06
CA LEU A 22 -8.83 13.81 9.26
C LEU A 22 -8.13 15.15 9.05
N THR A 23 -6.99 15.16 8.36
CA THR A 23 -6.28 16.42 8.05
C THR A 23 -7.10 17.31 7.10
N GLU A 24 -7.78 16.74 6.10
CA GLU A 24 -8.72 17.46 5.22
C GLU A 24 -9.88 18.11 5.99
N LYS A 25 -10.26 17.55 7.14
CA LYS A 25 -11.28 18.11 8.05
C LYS A 25 -10.73 19.18 9.01
N GLY A 26 -9.43 19.50 8.92
CA GLY A 26 -8.79 20.54 9.73
C GLY A 26 -8.24 20.05 11.07
N TYR A 27 -8.22 18.74 11.35
CA TYR A 27 -7.57 18.22 12.56
C TYR A 27 -6.05 18.26 12.44
N ARG A 28 -5.38 18.53 13.57
CA ARG A 28 -3.92 18.35 13.70
C ARG A 28 -3.66 16.85 13.92
N VAL A 29 -3.08 16.21 12.91
CA VAL A 29 -2.91 14.75 12.87
C VAL A 29 -1.44 14.38 13.01
N GLY A 30 -1.13 13.51 13.99
CA GLY A 30 0.15 12.82 14.13
C GLY A 30 0.01 11.34 13.79
N VAL A 31 0.94 10.79 13.01
CA VAL A 31 1.00 9.36 12.66
C VAL A 31 2.29 8.77 13.24
N LEU A 32 2.17 7.84 14.16
CA LEU A 32 3.31 7.18 14.83
C LEU A 32 3.61 5.86 14.10
N GLU A 33 4.78 5.75 13.49
CA GLU A 33 5.19 4.56 12.73
C GLU A 33 6.44 3.91 13.34
N ALA A 34 6.33 2.62 13.65
CA ALA A 34 7.43 1.88 14.27
C ALA A 34 8.65 1.75 13.35
N GLY A 35 8.44 1.63 12.05
CA GLY A 35 9.49 1.49 11.07
C GLY A 35 10.05 2.82 10.57
N ARG A 36 11.12 2.73 9.79
CA ARG A 36 11.77 3.93 9.22
C ARG A 36 11.06 4.39 7.95
N ARG A 37 11.32 5.63 7.55
CA ARG A 37 10.98 6.13 6.22
C ARG A 37 12.09 5.72 5.25
N PHE A 38 11.70 5.32 4.03
CA PHE A 38 12.63 4.95 2.96
C PHE A 38 12.50 5.91 1.78
N ALA A 39 13.62 6.39 1.27
CA ALA A 39 13.72 6.88 -0.10
C ALA A 39 13.73 5.68 -1.06
N ASP A 40 13.38 5.91 -2.33
CA ASP A 40 13.23 4.80 -3.29
C ASP A 40 14.54 3.99 -3.46
N ASP A 41 15.70 4.63 -3.44
CA ASP A 41 17.03 4.01 -3.59
C ASP A 41 17.53 3.30 -2.32
N GLU A 42 16.90 3.51 -1.18
CA GLU A 42 17.26 2.89 0.10
C GLU A 42 16.66 1.49 0.30
N PHE A 43 15.73 1.05 -0.55
CA PHE A 43 15.22 -0.31 -0.48
C PHE A 43 16.31 -1.34 -0.77
N ALA A 44 16.23 -2.48 -0.10
CA ALA A 44 17.18 -3.58 -0.30
C ALA A 44 17.23 -4.01 -1.77
N LYS A 45 18.43 -4.17 -2.33
CA LYS A 45 18.62 -4.65 -3.71
C LYS A 45 18.14 -6.09 -3.91
N THR A 46 18.11 -6.88 -2.84
CA THR A 46 17.64 -8.26 -2.85
C THR A 46 17.24 -8.67 -1.43
N SER A 47 16.34 -9.64 -1.31
CA SER A 47 15.92 -10.22 -0.02
C SER A 47 17.07 -10.91 0.73
N TRP A 48 18.16 -11.25 0.07
CA TRP A 48 19.35 -11.83 0.69
C TRP A 48 20.16 -10.83 1.52
N ARG A 49 19.94 -9.53 1.33
CA ARG A 49 20.50 -8.48 2.20
C ARG A 49 19.67 -8.35 3.47
N LEU A 50 19.73 -9.36 4.33
CA LEU A 50 18.84 -9.54 5.46
C LEU A 50 18.75 -8.29 6.37
N ARG A 51 19.86 -7.61 6.64
CA ARG A 51 19.88 -6.40 7.47
C ARG A 51 19.10 -5.23 6.87
N GLU A 52 19.12 -5.12 5.55
CA GLU A 52 18.43 -4.07 4.81
C GLU A 52 16.97 -4.45 4.54
N PHE A 53 16.66 -5.76 4.44
CA PHE A 53 15.35 -6.27 4.05
C PHE A 53 14.44 -6.58 5.23
N LEU A 54 14.96 -7.25 6.28
CA LEU A 54 14.15 -7.70 7.41
C LEU A 54 13.92 -6.58 8.42
N TRP A 55 12.74 -6.60 9.04
CA TRP A 55 12.42 -5.81 10.23
C TRP A 55 12.57 -6.69 11.48
N ALA A 56 13.73 -6.61 12.11
CA ALA A 56 14.06 -7.27 13.36
C ALA A 56 14.99 -6.36 14.20
N PRO A 57 14.47 -5.27 14.81
CA PRO A 57 15.29 -4.25 15.49
C PRO A 57 16.21 -4.81 16.56
N ARG A 58 15.80 -5.88 17.28
CA ARG A 58 16.65 -6.56 18.27
C ARG A 58 17.90 -7.19 17.66
N LEU A 59 17.91 -7.45 16.36
CA LEU A 59 19.05 -7.99 15.61
C LEU A 59 19.74 -6.93 14.74
N GLY A 60 19.38 -5.63 14.93
CA GLY A 60 19.91 -4.54 14.12
C GLY A 60 19.42 -4.50 12.68
N CYS A 61 18.28 -5.15 12.38
CA CYS A 61 17.67 -5.18 11.06
C CYS A 61 16.50 -4.18 11.01
N TYR A 62 16.59 -3.19 10.13
CA TYR A 62 15.61 -2.10 9.99
C TYR A 62 15.04 -1.99 8.57
N GLY A 63 14.81 -3.13 7.92
CA GLY A 63 14.21 -3.21 6.59
C GLY A 63 12.68 -3.15 6.63
N ILE A 64 12.05 -3.54 5.52
CA ILE A 64 10.60 -3.42 5.34
C ILE A 64 9.82 -4.69 5.68
N GLN A 65 10.48 -5.85 5.77
CA GLN A 65 9.82 -7.14 5.89
C GLN A 65 9.79 -7.62 7.33
N ARG A 66 8.62 -7.63 7.94
CA ARG A 66 8.34 -8.30 9.22
C ARG A 66 7.81 -9.70 8.93
N ILE A 67 8.32 -10.70 9.63
CA ILE A 67 7.87 -12.09 9.54
C ILE A 67 7.36 -12.53 10.90
N HIS A 68 6.10 -12.98 10.95
CA HIS A 68 5.53 -13.63 12.12
C HIS A 68 5.27 -15.09 11.80
N LEU A 69 5.95 -15.97 12.51
CA LEU A 69 5.79 -17.39 12.37
C LEU A 69 4.85 -17.91 13.46
N LEU A 70 3.68 -18.36 13.07
CA LEU A 70 2.69 -19.02 13.93
C LEU A 70 2.68 -20.51 13.63
N ARG A 71 1.95 -21.31 14.46
CA ARG A 71 1.95 -22.76 14.34
C ARG A 71 1.60 -23.27 12.92
N ASN A 72 0.60 -22.67 12.28
CA ASN A 72 0.07 -23.12 11.00
C ASN A 72 0.09 -22.02 9.91
N VAL A 73 0.60 -20.83 10.23
CA VAL A 73 0.56 -19.67 9.33
C VAL A 73 1.85 -18.87 9.46
N MET A 74 2.41 -18.47 8.33
CA MET A 74 3.46 -17.47 8.28
C MET A 74 2.87 -16.15 7.76
N ILE A 75 2.97 -15.09 8.56
CA ILE A 75 2.47 -13.77 8.20
C ILE A 75 3.64 -12.91 7.75
N LEU A 76 3.56 -12.42 6.52
CA LEU A 76 4.46 -11.42 5.96
C LEU A 76 3.81 -10.05 6.08
N ALA A 77 4.36 -9.18 6.92
CA ALA A 77 3.83 -7.85 7.16
C ALA A 77 4.86 -6.77 6.80
N GLY A 78 4.38 -5.60 6.41
CA GLY A 78 5.23 -4.45 6.15
C GLY A 78 5.61 -3.71 7.43
N ALA A 79 6.82 -3.16 7.47
CA ALA A 79 7.31 -2.23 8.48
C ALA A 79 7.96 -1.02 7.81
N GLY A 80 7.67 0.17 8.29
CA GLY A 80 8.12 1.43 7.67
C GLY A 80 6.97 2.33 7.29
N VAL A 81 7.28 3.58 7.02
CA VAL A 81 6.28 4.57 6.59
C VAL A 81 5.63 4.12 5.29
N GLY A 82 4.33 3.81 5.34
CA GLY A 82 3.58 3.17 4.26
C GLY A 82 3.19 1.72 4.52
N GLY A 83 3.70 1.11 5.60
CA GLY A 83 3.31 -0.23 6.06
C GLY A 83 3.38 -1.30 4.97
N GLY A 84 2.33 -2.11 4.86
CA GLY A 84 2.24 -3.20 3.88
C GLY A 84 2.33 -2.79 2.41
N SER A 85 2.13 -1.50 2.09
CA SER A 85 2.31 -1.02 0.72
C SER A 85 3.76 -1.07 0.24
N LEU A 86 4.72 -1.16 1.17
CA LEU A 86 6.13 -1.23 0.83
C LEU A 86 6.53 -2.59 0.26
N ASN A 87 5.92 -3.68 0.76
CA ASN A 87 6.31 -5.05 0.42
C ASN A 87 5.23 -5.90 -0.27
N TYR A 88 4.02 -5.37 -0.54
CA TYR A 88 3.02 -6.11 -1.31
C TYR A 88 3.44 -6.26 -2.78
N ALA A 89 2.92 -7.30 -3.44
CA ALA A 89 3.24 -7.61 -4.84
C ALA A 89 2.44 -6.78 -5.87
N ASN A 90 2.08 -5.55 -5.53
CA ASN A 90 1.34 -4.56 -6.33
C ASN A 90 -0.08 -4.94 -6.79
N THR A 91 -0.55 -6.15 -6.51
CA THR A 91 -1.87 -6.65 -6.93
C THR A 91 -2.98 -6.09 -6.04
N LEU A 92 -4.03 -5.57 -6.66
CA LEU A 92 -5.14 -4.87 -6.00
C LEU A 92 -6.49 -5.30 -6.58
N TYR A 93 -6.91 -6.53 -6.28
CA TYR A 93 -8.22 -7.06 -6.65
C TYR A 93 -9.34 -6.47 -5.78
N ILE A 94 -10.50 -6.27 -6.41
CA ILE A 94 -11.77 -6.22 -5.67
C ILE A 94 -12.20 -7.68 -5.45
N PRO A 95 -12.61 -8.05 -4.23
CA PRO A 95 -13.07 -9.40 -3.96
C PRO A 95 -14.25 -9.80 -4.84
N PRO A 96 -14.34 -11.08 -5.24
CA PRO A 96 -15.49 -11.59 -5.99
C PRO A 96 -16.74 -11.74 -5.09
N ASP A 97 -17.92 -11.93 -5.71
CA ASP A 97 -19.21 -12.01 -5.02
C ASP A 97 -19.27 -12.99 -3.83
N PRO A 98 -18.64 -14.18 -3.86
CA PRO A 98 -18.63 -15.06 -2.70
C PRO A 98 -18.06 -14.43 -1.42
N PHE A 99 -17.13 -13.49 -1.54
CA PHE A 99 -16.59 -12.75 -0.38
C PHE A 99 -17.67 -11.88 0.27
N PHE A 100 -18.42 -11.12 -0.52
CA PHE A 100 -19.47 -10.24 0.02
C PHE A 100 -20.65 -11.01 0.58
N ASN A 101 -20.92 -12.19 0.04
CA ASN A 101 -22.04 -13.06 0.42
C ASN A 101 -21.66 -14.14 1.45
N ASP A 102 -20.48 -14.05 2.08
CA ASP A 102 -20.04 -15.02 3.08
C ASP A 102 -21.00 -15.02 4.30
N GLN A 103 -21.37 -16.22 4.75
CA GLN A 103 -22.32 -16.41 5.85
C GLN A 103 -21.89 -15.76 7.17
N GLN A 104 -20.58 -15.55 7.36
CA GLN A 104 -20.05 -14.93 8.57
C GLN A 104 -20.45 -13.47 8.73
N TRP A 105 -20.70 -12.75 7.62
CA TRP A 105 -21.00 -11.31 7.68
C TRP A 105 -22.10 -10.81 6.75
N SER A 106 -22.57 -11.61 5.77
CA SER A 106 -23.59 -11.17 4.80
C SER A 106 -24.94 -10.81 5.45
N HIS A 107 -25.20 -11.34 6.65
CA HIS A 107 -26.41 -11.04 7.43
C HIS A 107 -26.43 -9.64 8.06
N ILE A 108 -25.30 -8.90 8.04
CA ILE A 108 -25.17 -7.58 8.69
C ILE A 108 -25.67 -6.48 7.76
N THR A 109 -25.25 -6.50 6.49
CA THR A 109 -25.61 -5.50 5.47
C THR A 109 -25.25 -6.01 4.07
N ASP A 110 -25.70 -5.30 3.02
CA ASP A 110 -25.18 -5.48 1.66
C ASP A 110 -23.76 -4.89 1.56
N TRP A 111 -22.77 -5.69 1.92
CA TRP A 111 -21.36 -5.28 1.90
C TRP A 111 -20.87 -4.87 0.53
N ARG A 112 -21.44 -5.43 -0.55
CA ARG A 112 -21.06 -5.02 -1.90
C ARG A 112 -21.49 -3.58 -2.17
N ALA A 113 -22.73 -3.25 -1.90
CA ALA A 113 -23.25 -1.89 -2.08
C ALA A 113 -22.50 -0.88 -1.20
N GLU A 114 -22.25 -1.23 0.06
CA GLU A 114 -21.53 -0.37 1.01
C GLU A 114 -20.07 -0.12 0.61
N LEU A 115 -19.34 -1.14 0.16
CA LEU A 115 -17.90 -1.05 -0.05
C LEU A 115 -17.50 -0.60 -1.46
N MET A 116 -18.34 -0.79 -2.49
CA MET A 116 -17.96 -0.44 -3.87
C MET A 116 -17.54 1.02 -4.04
N PRO A 117 -18.21 2.04 -3.48
CA PRO A 117 -17.73 3.42 -3.58
C PRO A 117 -16.33 3.64 -2.98
N HIS A 118 -16.01 2.90 -1.92
CA HIS A 118 -14.71 2.94 -1.27
C HIS A 118 -13.63 2.22 -2.08
N TYR A 119 -13.96 1.10 -2.73
CA TYR A 119 -13.06 0.43 -3.69
C TYR A 119 -12.75 1.34 -4.87
N ASP A 120 -13.75 2.00 -5.45
CA ASP A 120 -13.56 2.94 -6.55
C ASP A 120 -12.64 4.11 -6.14
N GLN A 121 -12.84 4.64 -4.93
CA GLN A 121 -11.95 5.67 -4.38
C GLN A 121 -10.53 5.14 -4.19
N ALA A 122 -10.37 3.93 -3.61
CA ALA A 122 -9.07 3.32 -3.39
C ALA A 122 -8.34 3.05 -4.71
N GLN A 123 -9.03 2.54 -5.73
CA GLN A 123 -8.46 2.31 -7.06
C GLN A 123 -7.92 3.60 -7.68
N ARG A 124 -8.67 4.69 -7.60
CA ARG A 124 -8.21 6.02 -8.07
C ARG A 124 -6.98 6.50 -7.30
N MET A 125 -7.02 6.44 -5.97
CA MET A 125 -5.93 6.91 -5.11
C MET A 125 -4.65 6.08 -5.25
N LEU A 126 -4.79 4.78 -5.48
CA LEU A 126 -3.68 3.85 -5.68
C LEU A 126 -3.26 3.73 -7.15
N GLY A 127 -3.91 4.48 -8.05
CA GLY A 127 -3.58 4.48 -9.47
C GLY A 127 -3.63 3.08 -10.08
N VAL A 128 -4.70 2.32 -9.79
CA VAL A 128 -4.83 0.93 -10.23
C VAL A 128 -5.09 0.88 -11.73
N VAL A 129 -4.30 0.07 -12.42
CA VAL A 129 -4.45 -0.20 -13.85
C VAL A 129 -4.39 -1.70 -14.11
N LYS A 130 -4.93 -2.18 -15.21
CA LYS A 130 -4.69 -3.56 -15.66
C LYS A 130 -3.24 -3.69 -16.12
N ASN A 131 -2.57 -4.79 -15.74
CA ASN A 131 -1.21 -5.06 -16.20
C ASN A 131 -1.17 -5.06 -17.75
N PRO A 132 -0.38 -4.17 -18.37
CA PRO A 132 -0.33 -4.06 -19.83
C PRO A 132 0.58 -5.09 -20.49
N THR A 133 1.27 -5.93 -19.69
CA THR A 133 2.26 -6.89 -20.19
C THR A 133 1.68 -8.28 -20.17
N PHE A 134 1.80 -8.94 -21.33
CA PHE A 134 1.48 -10.35 -21.50
C PHE A 134 2.76 -11.11 -21.84
N THR A 135 3.08 -12.10 -21.04
CA THR A 135 4.18 -13.04 -21.25
C THR A 135 3.69 -14.28 -22.00
N ASP A 136 4.61 -15.15 -22.40
CA ASP A 136 4.24 -16.45 -23.00
C ASP A 136 3.47 -17.33 -22.01
N ALA A 137 3.78 -17.22 -20.70
CA ALA A 137 3.03 -17.91 -19.67
C ALA A 137 1.57 -17.44 -19.58
N ASP A 138 1.32 -16.15 -19.73
CA ASP A 138 -0.06 -15.59 -19.74
C ASP A 138 -0.84 -16.09 -20.97
N ARG A 139 -0.18 -16.15 -22.14
CA ARG A 139 -0.79 -16.68 -23.38
C ARG A 139 -1.15 -18.15 -23.23
N LEU A 140 -0.21 -18.97 -22.72
CA LEU A 140 -0.45 -20.39 -22.49
C LEU A 140 -1.58 -20.61 -21.48
N MET A 141 -1.60 -19.84 -20.40
CA MET A 141 -2.69 -19.90 -19.41
C MET A 141 -4.05 -19.58 -20.06
N LYS A 142 -4.08 -18.57 -20.95
CA LYS A 142 -5.31 -18.21 -21.67
C LYS A 142 -5.76 -19.33 -22.62
N GLU A 143 -4.84 -19.95 -23.35
CA GLU A 143 -5.13 -21.08 -24.24
C GLU A 143 -5.72 -22.26 -23.45
N VAL A 144 -5.09 -22.64 -22.33
CA VAL A 144 -5.61 -23.71 -21.47
C VAL A 144 -7.00 -23.33 -20.89
N ALA A 145 -7.22 -22.10 -20.49
CA ALA A 145 -8.52 -21.64 -20.02
C ALA A 145 -9.60 -21.71 -21.13
N ASP A 146 -9.23 -21.42 -22.39
CA ASP A 146 -10.14 -21.57 -23.52
C ASP A 146 -10.49 -23.03 -23.79
N GLU A 147 -9.51 -23.94 -23.74
CA GLU A 147 -9.74 -25.39 -23.88
C GLU A 147 -10.64 -25.93 -22.77
N MET A 148 -10.53 -25.40 -21.57
CA MET A 148 -11.40 -25.73 -20.42
C MET A 148 -12.80 -25.09 -20.52
N GLY A 149 -13.07 -24.24 -21.50
CA GLY A 149 -14.35 -23.52 -21.66
C GLY A 149 -14.54 -22.36 -20.66
N VAL A 150 -13.50 -21.95 -19.96
CA VAL A 150 -13.51 -20.85 -18.96
C VAL A 150 -12.66 -19.64 -19.37
N GLY A 151 -12.25 -19.57 -20.63
CA GLY A 151 -11.38 -18.51 -21.15
C GLY A 151 -11.93 -17.08 -21.01
N ASN A 152 -13.25 -16.93 -20.88
CA ASN A 152 -13.89 -15.66 -20.58
C ASN A 152 -13.60 -15.13 -19.16
N THR A 153 -13.10 -15.96 -18.26
CA THR A 153 -12.69 -15.56 -16.90
C THR A 153 -11.27 -15.02 -16.85
N PHE A 154 -10.48 -15.24 -17.89
CA PHE A 154 -9.10 -14.73 -17.95
C PHE A 154 -9.09 -13.20 -18.05
N THR A 155 -8.45 -12.54 -17.10
CA THR A 155 -8.28 -11.08 -17.10
C THR A 155 -6.87 -10.69 -16.66
N PRO A 156 -6.30 -9.61 -17.23
CA PRO A 156 -5.05 -9.06 -16.72
C PRO A 156 -5.19 -8.61 -15.26
N THR A 157 -4.19 -8.89 -14.46
CA THR A 157 -4.16 -8.53 -13.03
C THR A 157 -4.26 -7.01 -12.84
N PRO A 158 -5.17 -6.51 -11.99
CA PRO A 158 -5.17 -5.11 -11.58
C PRO A 158 -4.00 -4.83 -10.65
N VAL A 159 -3.19 -3.82 -10.98
CA VAL A 159 -1.93 -3.53 -10.28
C VAL A 159 -1.81 -2.05 -9.96
N GLY A 160 -1.25 -1.74 -8.77
CA GLY A 160 -0.94 -0.38 -8.33
C GLY A 160 0.46 0.05 -8.77
N VAL A 161 0.67 0.16 -10.07
CA VAL A 161 1.97 0.49 -10.68
C VAL A 161 1.79 1.53 -11.77
N PHE A 162 2.67 2.52 -11.81
CA PHE A 162 2.74 3.48 -12.89
C PHE A 162 3.60 2.93 -14.02
N PHE A 163 3.04 2.69 -15.20
CA PHE A 163 3.77 2.25 -16.39
C PHE A 163 4.20 3.42 -17.27
N GLY A 164 3.46 4.51 -17.24
CA GLY A 164 3.69 5.72 -18.02
C GLY A 164 2.40 6.53 -18.18
N PRO A 165 2.47 7.75 -18.72
CA PRO A 165 1.31 8.58 -18.94
C PRO A 165 0.41 8.00 -20.05
N ASP A 166 -0.88 8.30 -19.98
CA ASP A 166 -1.89 7.97 -21.01
C ASP A 166 -1.96 6.48 -21.38
N GLY A 167 -1.62 5.60 -20.40
CA GLY A 167 -1.63 4.15 -20.61
C GLY A 167 -0.47 3.61 -21.46
N GLN A 168 0.45 4.46 -21.89
CA GLN A 168 1.64 4.04 -22.66
C GLN A 168 2.78 3.66 -21.75
N LYS A 169 3.45 2.56 -22.06
CA LYS A 169 4.65 2.14 -21.30
C LYS A 169 5.82 3.07 -21.63
N THR A 170 6.38 3.71 -20.59
CA THR A 170 7.59 4.55 -20.68
C THR A 170 8.60 4.11 -19.61
N PRO A 171 9.23 2.94 -19.76
CA PRO A 171 10.13 2.38 -18.75
C PRO A 171 11.23 3.35 -18.37
N GLY A 172 11.43 3.56 -17.06
CA GLY A 172 12.49 4.43 -16.52
C GLY A 172 12.30 5.94 -16.73
N LYS A 173 11.25 6.37 -17.45
CA LYS A 173 10.99 7.81 -17.66
C LYS A 173 10.23 8.38 -16.47
N THR A 174 10.80 9.43 -15.88
CA THR A 174 10.15 10.17 -14.80
C THR A 174 9.28 11.30 -15.34
N VAL A 175 8.08 11.44 -14.79
CA VAL A 175 7.14 12.52 -15.07
C VAL A 175 6.69 13.18 -13.76
N PRO A 176 6.28 14.46 -13.77
CA PRO A 176 5.59 15.06 -12.62
C PRO A 176 4.37 14.24 -12.23
N ASP A 177 3.80 14.52 -11.05
CA ASP A 177 2.64 13.80 -10.54
C ASP A 177 1.56 13.56 -11.61
N PRO A 178 1.26 12.29 -11.95
CA PRO A 178 0.25 11.95 -12.97
C PRO A 178 -1.15 11.72 -12.39
N TYR A 179 -1.34 11.82 -11.06
CA TYR A 179 -2.56 11.37 -10.38
C TYR A 179 -3.34 12.46 -9.66
N PHE A 180 -2.65 13.48 -9.12
CA PHE A 180 -3.24 14.43 -8.16
C PHE A 180 -3.08 15.89 -8.58
N GLY A 181 -3.01 16.15 -9.88
CA GLY A 181 -2.95 17.52 -10.41
C GLY A 181 -1.71 18.31 -9.96
N GLY A 182 -0.58 17.64 -9.74
CA GLY A 182 0.66 18.25 -9.23
C GLY A 182 0.76 18.32 -7.71
N ALA A 183 -0.23 17.76 -6.98
CA ALA A 183 -0.18 17.70 -5.52
C ALA A 183 0.64 16.52 -5.00
N GLY A 184 0.74 15.45 -5.78
CA GLY A 184 1.51 14.25 -5.46
C GLY A 184 2.97 14.30 -5.92
N PRO A 185 3.78 13.29 -5.58
CA PRO A 185 5.16 13.19 -6.03
C PRO A 185 5.28 12.74 -7.49
N ALA A 186 6.42 13.05 -8.11
CA ALA A 186 6.78 12.54 -9.42
C ALA A 186 6.78 11.01 -9.46
N ARG A 187 6.52 10.42 -10.63
CA ARG A 187 6.45 8.98 -10.85
C ARG A 187 7.37 8.57 -11.99
N THR A 188 7.97 7.40 -11.86
CA THR A 188 8.83 6.82 -12.90
C THR A 188 8.16 5.58 -13.49
N GLY A 189 8.14 5.46 -14.81
CA GLY A 189 7.55 4.32 -15.51
C GLY A 189 8.22 3.00 -15.11
N CYS A 190 7.41 1.98 -14.83
CA CYS A 190 7.88 0.66 -14.40
C CYS A 190 8.81 0.02 -15.43
N ILE A 191 9.93 -0.50 -14.97
CA ILE A 191 10.91 -1.23 -15.79
C ILE A 191 10.69 -2.76 -15.74
N GLU A 192 9.64 -3.21 -15.06
CA GLU A 192 9.24 -4.62 -14.96
C GLU A 192 10.32 -5.54 -14.33
N CYS A 193 11.06 -5.02 -13.37
CA CYS A 193 12.18 -5.72 -12.71
C CYS A 193 11.74 -6.88 -11.78
N GLY A 194 10.47 -7.02 -11.45
CA GLY A 194 9.96 -8.07 -10.55
C GLY A 194 10.23 -7.85 -9.05
N GLU A 195 10.83 -6.73 -8.65
CA GLU A 195 11.31 -6.49 -7.28
C GLU A 195 10.25 -5.85 -6.34
N CYS A 196 8.96 -5.92 -6.68
CA CYS A 196 7.92 -5.23 -5.90
C CYS A 196 7.88 -5.61 -4.42
N MET A 197 8.15 -6.88 -4.07
CA MET A 197 8.12 -7.37 -2.69
C MET A 197 9.36 -6.99 -1.88
N THR A 198 10.47 -6.63 -2.52
CA THR A 198 11.68 -6.13 -1.83
C THR A 198 11.69 -4.61 -1.68
N GLY A 199 10.67 -3.94 -2.19
CA GLY A 199 10.56 -2.48 -2.27
C GLY A 199 10.89 -1.96 -3.67
N CYS A 200 10.11 -0.98 -4.14
CA CYS A 200 10.29 -0.43 -5.48
C CYS A 200 11.36 0.66 -5.48
N ARG A 201 12.56 0.36 -5.94
CA ARG A 201 13.68 1.31 -6.04
C ARG A 201 13.58 2.29 -7.22
N HIS A 202 12.54 2.15 -8.04
CA HIS A 202 12.36 2.93 -9.28
C HIS A 202 11.23 3.96 -9.20
N GLY A 203 10.52 4.07 -8.06
CA GLY A 203 9.42 5.02 -7.91
C GLY A 203 8.18 4.70 -8.75
N ALA A 204 8.07 3.47 -9.27
CA ALA A 204 6.95 3.04 -10.12
C ALA A 204 5.75 2.48 -9.33
N LYS A 205 6.00 1.73 -8.24
CA LYS A 205 4.93 1.15 -7.42
C LYS A 205 4.21 2.24 -6.62
N ASN A 206 2.89 2.22 -6.61
CA ASN A 206 2.04 3.16 -5.89
C ASN A 206 1.93 2.78 -4.41
N THR A 207 3.01 3.02 -3.66
CA THR A 207 3.04 2.89 -2.20
C THR A 207 2.31 4.07 -1.55
N LEU A 208 1.91 3.93 -0.28
CA LEU A 208 1.15 4.97 0.43
C LEU A 208 1.91 6.29 0.59
N VAL A 209 3.24 6.26 0.59
CA VAL A 209 4.08 7.49 0.56
C VAL A 209 4.01 8.23 -0.77
N LYS A 210 3.42 7.63 -1.80
CA LYS A 210 3.24 8.25 -3.13
C LYS A 210 1.81 8.77 -3.35
N ASN A 211 0.91 8.61 -2.39
CA ASN A 211 -0.50 9.01 -2.48
C ASN A 211 -1.04 9.51 -1.15
N TYR A 212 -1.77 8.70 -0.38
CA TYR A 212 -2.44 9.13 0.85
C TYR A 212 -1.53 9.86 1.83
N LEU A 213 -0.33 9.34 2.13
CA LEU A 213 0.59 9.99 3.06
C LEU A 213 1.18 11.27 2.50
N ALA A 214 1.58 11.26 1.21
CA ALA A 214 2.10 12.47 0.56
C ALA A 214 1.08 13.62 0.62
N LEU A 215 -0.19 13.33 0.32
CA LEU A 215 -1.26 14.31 0.37
C LEU A 215 -1.58 14.75 1.81
N ALA A 216 -1.59 13.80 2.75
CA ALA A 216 -1.81 14.10 4.17
C ALA A 216 -0.72 15.02 4.73
N GLU A 217 0.56 14.73 4.46
CA GLU A 217 1.69 15.56 4.87
C GLU A 217 1.65 16.95 4.21
N LYS A 218 1.29 17.02 2.93
CA LYS A 218 1.10 18.30 2.23
C LYS A 218 -0.03 19.13 2.85
N ALA A 219 -1.06 18.47 3.38
CA ALA A 219 -2.17 19.10 4.08
C ALA A 219 -1.87 19.42 5.57
N GLY A 220 -0.71 19.04 6.09
CA GLY A 220 -0.24 19.38 7.44
C GLY A 220 -0.18 18.23 8.45
N ALA A 221 -0.49 16.99 8.06
CA ALA A 221 -0.24 15.82 8.92
C ALA A 221 1.25 15.62 9.16
N GLN A 222 1.59 15.10 10.34
CA GLN A 222 2.98 14.78 10.68
C GLN A 222 3.15 13.28 10.82
N VAL A 223 4.04 12.68 10.02
CA VAL A 223 4.41 11.27 10.14
C VAL A 223 5.72 11.16 10.89
N ILE A 224 5.70 10.47 12.03
CA ILE A 224 6.83 10.34 12.95
C ILE A 224 7.32 8.88 12.86
N PRO A 225 8.38 8.62 12.07
CA PRO A 225 8.94 7.28 11.92
C PRO A 225 9.76 6.88 13.16
N MET A 226 10.14 5.60 13.23
CA MET A 226 10.94 5.01 14.31
C MET A 226 10.32 5.20 15.70
N THR A 227 8.99 5.30 15.77
CA THR A 227 8.24 5.54 17.00
C THR A 227 7.29 4.37 17.26
N THR A 228 7.68 3.51 18.19
CA THR A 228 6.89 2.35 18.60
C THR A 228 5.98 2.72 19.75
N VAL A 229 4.67 2.60 19.55
CA VAL A 229 3.69 2.75 20.62
C VAL A 229 3.67 1.47 21.45
N THR A 230 3.92 1.61 22.76
CA THR A 230 3.96 0.49 23.72
C THR A 230 2.72 0.43 24.60
N GLY A 231 1.95 1.50 24.67
CA GLY A 231 0.72 1.57 25.44
C GLY A 231 -0.06 2.82 25.11
N VAL A 232 -1.34 2.82 25.43
CA VAL A 232 -2.24 3.96 25.32
C VAL A 232 -2.96 4.10 26.64
N GLN A 233 -2.93 5.28 27.23
CA GLN A 233 -3.55 5.57 28.52
C GLN A 233 -4.36 6.85 28.45
N GLN A 234 -5.55 6.83 29.07
CA GLN A 234 -6.33 8.03 29.25
C GLN A 234 -5.95 8.68 30.58
N ARG A 235 -5.60 9.94 30.52
CA ARG A 235 -5.32 10.77 31.69
C ARG A 235 -6.61 11.15 32.42
N ALA A 236 -6.49 11.62 33.65
CA ALA A 236 -7.63 12.07 34.44
C ALA A 236 -8.39 13.26 33.84
N ASP A 237 -7.72 14.05 33.00
CA ASP A 237 -8.31 15.17 32.24
C ASP A 237 -9.00 14.72 30.94
N GLY A 238 -9.10 13.42 30.68
CA GLY A 238 -9.72 12.85 29.49
C GLY A 238 -8.85 12.82 28.24
N VAL A 239 -7.63 13.37 28.28
CA VAL A 239 -6.67 13.35 27.19
C VAL A 239 -5.96 12.00 27.13
N TRP A 240 -5.71 11.50 25.92
CA TRP A 240 -4.94 10.28 25.69
C TRP A 240 -3.44 10.57 25.53
N ASN A 241 -2.62 9.69 26.06
CA ASN A 241 -1.16 9.69 25.92
C ASN A 241 -0.59 8.27 25.76
#